data_ba284a12dec45b75639c6760e567d7e9
#
_entry.id   ba284a12dec45b75639c6760e567d7e9
#
_cell.length_a   1.000
_cell.length_b   1.000
_cell.length_c   1.000
_cell.angle_alpha   90.00
_cell.angle_beta   90.00
_cell.angle_gamma   90.00
#
_symmetry.space_group_name_H-M   'P 1'
#
loop_
_entity.id
_entity.type
_entity.pdbx_description
1 polymer ?
#
loop_
_entity_poly.entity_id
_entity_poly.type
_entity_poly.pdbx_seq_one_letter_code
_entity_poly.pdbx_strand_id
1 'polypeptide(L)'
;VDIRDIDDVTFQDLFSPCRGCIYWEYPDRYDKTAFEDSERLKSEWFSKMKETFDSCGEILYIDGKAVAYCQFAPPRYIANIKEYEKFIAPTDEDSVVITCLYVKEGYRGKGFGKILLKYVIEEIRKRGFRIVETYARDDSSNNPSGPTRLYLDYGFEKVASGEWERAHFSLLRLSLK
;
A
#
# COMPACT_ATOMS: atom_id res chain seq x y z
N VAL A 1 14.16 -1.74 -15.22
CA VAL A 1 13.08 -1.79 -14.24
C VAL A 1 12.06 -2.83 -14.71
N ASP A 2 11.76 -3.76 -13.83
CA ASP A 2 10.75 -4.79 -14.04
C ASP A 2 9.75 -4.70 -12.89
N ILE A 3 8.44 -4.77 -13.17
CA ILE A 3 7.40 -4.72 -12.15
C ILE A 3 6.50 -5.93 -12.35
N ARG A 4 6.25 -6.66 -11.27
CA ARG A 4 5.45 -7.88 -11.29
C ARG A 4 4.42 -7.90 -10.19
N ASP A 5 3.27 -8.48 -10.51
CA ASP A 5 2.22 -8.80 -9.53
C ASP A 5 2.77 -9.66 -8.39
N ILE A 6 2.23 -9.48 -7.20
CA ILE A 6 2.41 -10.43 -6.12
C ILE A 6 1.50 -11.64 -6.35
N ASP A 7 2.13 -12.80 -6.42
CA ASP A 7 1.51 -14.11 -6.49
C ASP A 7 2.27 -15.10 -5.61
N ASP A 8 1.93 -16.39 -5.66
CA ASP A 8 2.57 -17.43 -4.84
C ASP A 8 4.07 -17.57 -5.15
N VAL A 9 4.51 -17.20 -6.35
CA VAL A 9 5.91 -17.26 -6.75
C VAL A 9 6.66 -16.00 -6.30
N THR A 10 6.15 -14.82 -6.67
CA THR A 10 6.82 -13.55 -6.40
C THR A 10 6.77 -13.14 -4.92
N PHE A 11 5.83 -13.67 -4.14
CA PHE A 11 5.78 -13.41 -2.70
C PHE A 11 7.10 -13.75 -1.99
N GLN A 12 7.81 -14.78 -2.47
CA GLN A 12 9.10 -15.18 -1.93
C GLN A 12 10.18 -14.10 -2.09
N ASP A 13 10.02 -13.22 -3.08
CA ASP A 13 10.94 -12.13 -3.34
C ASP A 13 10.66 -10.90 -2.48
N LEU A 14 9.49 -10.83 -1.85
CA LEU A 14 9.13 -9.70 -0.99
C LEU A 14 10.06 -9.66 0.23
N PHE A 15 10.66 -8.52 0.45
CA PHE A 15 11.68 -8.30 1.47
C PHE A 15 11.08 -7.95 2.84
N SER A 16 11.88 -8.15 3.90
CA SER A 16 11.52 -7.66 5.24
C SER A 16 11.64 -6.13 5.33
N PRO A 17 10.77 -5.44 6.09
CA PRO A 17 9.74 -6.01 6.97
C PRO A 17 8.40 -6.33 6.27
N CYS A 18 8.26 -5.98 4.99
CA CYS A 18 6.99 -6.04 4.27
C CYS A 18 6.40 -7.45 4.18
N ARG A 19 7.24 -8.47 3.96
CA ARG A 19 6.79 -9.86 3.82
C ARG A 19 6.07 -10.41 5.05
N GLY A 20 6.47 -9.98 6.25
CA GLY A 20 5.85 -10.38 7.51
C GLY A 20 4.94 -9.33 8.13
N CYS A 21 4.68 -8.23 7.44
CA CYS A 21 3.85 -7.15 7.99
C CYS A 21 2.37 -7.41 7.71
N ILE A 22 1.60 -7.64 8.77
CA ILE A 22 0.16 -7.89 8.72
C ILE A 22 -0.66 -6.76 9.36
N TYR A 23 -0.08 -5.58 9.45
CA TYR A 23 -0.68 -4.41 10.09
C TYR A 23 -2.05 -4.04 9.51
N TRP A 24 -2.17 -4.03 8.18
CA TRP A 24 -3.41 -3.66 7.51
C TRP A 24 -4.44 -4.78 7.46
N GLU A 25 -3.98 -6.02 7.34
CA GLU A 25 -4.83 -7.18 7.11
C GLU A 25 -5.34 -7.81 8.40
N TYR A 26 -4.50 -7.84 9.44
CA TYR A 26 -4.79 -8.49 10.72
C TYR A 26 -4.34 -7.62 11.90
N PRO A 27 -4.96 -6.45 12.12
CA PRO A 27 -4.52 -5.50 13.15
C PRO A 27 -4.53 -6.10 14.56
N ASP A 28 -5.46 -7.02 14.86
CA ASP A 28 -5.56 -7.68 16.16
C ASP A 28 -4.41 -8.67 16.43
N ARG A 29 -3.71 -9.09 15.38
CA ARG A 29 -2.58 -10.01 15.46
C ARG A 29 -1.23 -9.34 15.24
N TYR A 30 -1.25 -8.13 14.76
CA TYR A 30 -0.02 -7.35 14.58
C TYR A 30 0.74 -7.23 15.90
N ASP A 31 2.06 -7.39 15.88
CA ASP A 31 2.97 -7.43 17.04
C ASP A 31 2.75 -8.58 18.03
N LYS A 32 1.80 -9.48 17.80
CA LYS A 32 1.47 -10.60 18.68
C LYS A 32 1.73 -11.96 18.04
N THR A 33 2.15 -11.97 16.78
CA THR A 33 2.32 -13.19 15.97
C THR A 33 3.79 -13.37 15.62
N ALA A 34 4.30 -14.60 15.72
CA ALA A 34 5.65 -14.93 15.29
C ALA A 34 5.82 -14.65 13.79
N PHE A 35 7.03 -14.26 13.39
CA PHE A 35 7.31 -13.84 12.01
C PHE A 35 6.89 -14.87 10.96
N GLU A 36 7.17 -16.16 11.16
CA GLU A 36 6.80 -17.24 10.25
C GLU A 36 5.29 -17.35 10.05
N ASP A 37 4.51 -17.18 11.13
CA ASP A 37 3.05 -17.18 11.07
C ASP A 37 2.52 -15.91 10.40
N SER A 38 3.16 -14.77 10.61
CA SER A 38 2.82 -13.51 9.94
C SER A 38 3.06 -13.59 8.43
N GLU A 39 4.17 -14.17 7.99
CA GLU A 39 4.43 -14.42 6.57
C GLU A 39 3.35 -15.31 5.96
N ARG A 40 2.98 -16.39 6.63
CA ARG A 40 1.93 -17.29 6.16
C ARG A 40 0.59 -16.57 6.04
N LEU A 41 0.19 -15.81 7.05
CA LEU A 41 -1.04 -15.02 7.02
C LEU A 41 -1.02 -13.99 5.88
N LYS A 42 0.09 -13.32 5.67
CA LYS A 42 0.26 -12.35 4.58
C LYS A 42 0.11 -13.01 3.22
N SER A 43 0.77 -14.14 3.01
CA SER A 43 0.69 -14.92 1.77
C SER A 43 -0.74 -15.41 1.50
N GLU A 44 -1.40 -15.95 2.51
CA GLU A 44 -2.80 -16.41 2.42
C GLU A 44 -3.75 -15.25 2.07
N TRP A 45 -3.52 -14.07 2.63
CA TRP A 45 -4.31 -12.88 2.30
C TRP A 45 -4.18 -12.50 0.82
N PHE A 46 -2.97 -12.48 0.27
CA PHE A 46 -2.75 -12.22 -1.15
C PHE A 46 -3.42 -13.26 -2.05
N SER A 47 -3.32 -14.54 -1.70
CA SER A 47 -3.97 -15.62 -2.46
C SER A 47 -5.49 -15.48 -2.46
N LYS A 48 -6.07 -15.19 -1.30
CA LYS A 48 -7.51 -14.93 -1.16
C LYS A 48 -7.96 -13.71 -1.97
N MET A 49 -7.18 -12.64 -1.93
CA MET A 49 -7.48 -11.42 -2.68
C MET A 49 -7.38 -11.63 -4.18
N LYS A 50 -6.44 -12.44 -4.65
CA LYS A 50 -6.31 -12.79 -6.06
C LYS A 50 -7.58 -13.44 -6.61
N GLU A 51 -8.23 -14.29 -5.82
CA GLU A 51 -9.50 -14.93 -6.19
C GLU A 51 -10.70 -13.98 -6.12
N THR A 52 -10.69 -13.03 -5.19
CA THR A 52 -11.84 -12.18 -4.85
C THR A 52 -11.85 -10.85 -5.60
N PHE A 53 -10.68 -10.25 -5.79
CA PHE A 53 -10.54 -8.92 -6.38
C PHE A 53 -9.55 -8.91 -7.55
N ASP A 54 -8.44 -9.53 -7.43
CA ASP A 54 -7.27 -9.66 -8.29
C ASP A 54 -5.98 -9.35 -7.49
N SER A 55 -4.84 -9.24 -8.14
CA SER A 55 -3.59 -8.89 -7.48
C SER A 55 -3.74 -7.59 -6.68
N CYS A 56 -3.31 -7.63 -5.42
CA CYS A 56 -3.32 -6.49 -4.49
C CYS A 56 -1.93 -5.94 -4.21
N GLY A 57 -0.93 -6.32 -4.98
CA GLY A 57 0.44 -5.86 -4.77
C GLY A 57 1.30 -5.96 -6.00
N GLU A 58 2.27 -5.05 -6.06
CA GLU A 58 3.27 -4.98 -7.12
C GLU A 58 4.67 -4.90 -6.51
N ILE A 59 5.60 -5.62 -7.08
CA ILE A 59 7.02 -5.58 -6.70
C ILE A 59 7.82 -5.01 -7.86
N LEU A 60 8.66 -4.02 -7.56
CA LEU A 60 9.60 -3.45 -8.52
C LEU A 60 10.97 -4.09 -8.33
N TYR A 61 11.56 -4.56 -9.42
CA TYR A 61 12.84 -5.22 -9.47
C TYR A 61 13.88 -4.38 -10.23
N ILE A 62 15.09 -4.36 -9.70
CA ILE A 62 16.29 -3.82 -10.36
C ILE A 62 17.34 -4.94 -10.38
N ASP A 63 17.82 -5.28 -11.57
CA ASP A 63 18.81 -6.36 -11.76
C ASP A 63 18.41 -7.68 -11.05
N GLY A 64 17.12 -8.03 -11.18
CA GLY A 64 16.55 -9.24 -10.59
C GLY A 64 16.33 -9.20 -9.07
N LYS A 65 16.55 -8.07 -8.43
CA LYS A 65 16.35 -7.90 -6.98
C LYS A 65 15.12 -7.05 -6.70
N ALA A 66 14.24 -7.52 -5.82
CA ALA A 66 13.10 -6.75 -5.35
C ALA A 66 13.57 -5.56 -4.50
N VAL A 67 13.23 -4.34 -4.91
CA VAL A 67 13.69 -3.10 -4.25
C VAL A 67 12.57 -2.18 -3.80
N ALA A 68 11.36 -2.35 -4.32
CA ALA A 68 10.20 -1.57 -3.90
C ALA A 68 8.93 -2.42 -3.97
N TYR A 69 7.93 -2.02 -3.20
CA TYR A 69 6.69 -2.74 -3.03
C TYR A 69 5.52 -1.77 -2.85
N CYS A 70 4.41 -2.07 -3.49
CA CYS A 70 3.16 -1.34 -3.30
C CYS A 70 2.03 -2.33 -3.04
N GLN A 71 1.19 -2.04 -2.04
CA GLN A 71 -0.01 -2.82 -1.72
C GLN A 71 -1.23 -1.94 -1.82
N PHE A 72 -2.31 -2.48 -2.38
CA PHE A 72 -3.56 -1.75 -2.57
C PHE A 72 -4.75 -2.71 -2.61
N ALA A 73 -5.90 -2.24 -2.13
CA ALA A 73 -7.14 -3.00 -2.17
C ALA A 73 -8.35 -2.06 -1.99
N PRO A 74 -9.55 -2.48 -2.38
CA PRO A 74 -10.77 -1.79 -1.95
C PRO A 74 -10.89 -1.74 -0.42
N PRO A 75 -11.44 -0.64 0.14
CA PRO A 75 -11.49 -0.46 1.60
C PRO A 75 -12.10 -1.62 2.38
N ARG A 76 -13.14 -2.25 1.82
CA ARG A 76 -13.86 -3.36 2.47
C ARG A 76 -12.99 -4.58 2.76
N TYR A 77 -11.84 -4.72 2.09
CA TYR A 77 -10.91 -5.83 2.30
C TYR A 77 -9.75 -5.49 3.23
N ILE A 78 -9.68 -4.25 3.74
CA ILE A 78 -8.60 -3.77 4.59
C ILE A 78 -9.12 -3.64 6.02
N ALA A 79 -8.85 -4.63 6.86
CA ALA A 79 -9.42 -4.70 8.22
C ALA A 79 -9.06 -3.47 9.07
N ASN A 80 -7.83 -2.97 8.96
CA ASN A 80 -7.36 -1.84 9.76
C ASN A 80 -7.80 -0.46 9.24
N ILE A 81 -8.53 -0.40 8.14
CA ILE A 81 -8.95 0.89 7.56
C ILE A 81 -9.91 1.66 8.48
N LYS A 82 -10.71 0.95 9.26
CA LYS A 82 -11.75 1.52 10.12
C LYS A 82 -11.23 2.54 11.12
N GLU A 83 -10.04 2.30 11.68
CA GLU A 83 -9.43 3.23 12.64
C GLU A 83 -9.00 4.53 11.94
N TYR A 84 -8.43 4.43 10.75
CA TYR A 84 -8.08 5.60 9.94
C TYR A 84 -9.32 6.38 9.51
N GLU A 85 -10.38 5.69 9.11
CA GLU A 85 -11.65 6.31 8.76
C GLU A 85 -12.26 7.08 9.93
N LYS A 86 -12.19 6.50 11.12
CA LYS A 86 -12.71 7.08 12.35
C LYS A 86 -11.94 8.34 12.79
N PHE A 87 -10.61 8.31 12.76
CA PHE A 87 -9.77 9.38 13.30
C PHE A 87 -9.36 10.43 12.27
N ILE A 88 -9.43 10.12 10.98
CA ILE A 88 -9.03 11.03 9.91
C ILE A 88 -10.22 11.42 9.06
N ALA A 89 -10.71 10.53 8.20
CA ALA A 89 -11.91 10.70 7.40
C ALA A 89 -12.24 9.38 6.68
N PRO A 90 -13.51 9.14 6.34
CA PRO A 90 -13.89 7.93 5.60
C PRO A 90 -13.38 7.95 4.18
N THR A 91 -13.00 6.76 3.69
CA THR A 91 -12.70 6.54 2.27
C THR A 91 -13.99 6.50 1.45
N ASP A 92 -13.85 6.66 0.14
CA ASP A 92 -14.93 6.38 -0.80
C ASP A 92 -15.08 4.86 -0.95
N GLU A 93 -16.31 4.35 -0.90
CA GLU A 93 -16.57 2.90 -0.99
C GLU A 93 -16.18 2.29 -2.33
N ASP A 94 -16.15 3.10 -3.39
CA ASP A 94 -15.77 2.70 -4.75
C ASP A 94 -14.29 2.93 -5.06
N SER A 95 -13.49 3.33 -4.06
CA SER A 95 -12.07 3.57 -4.23
C SER A 95 -11.23 2.30 -4.12
N VAL A 96 -9.99 2.41 -4.57
CA VAL A 96 -8.90 1.51 -4.22
C VAL A 96 -7.94 2.29 -3.34
N VAL A 97 -7.61 1.73 -2.17
CA VAL A 97 -6.73 2.36 -1.20
C VAL A 97 -5.33 1.78 -1.31
N ILE A 98 -4.33 2.62 -1.51
CA ILE A 98 -2.93 2.26 -1.39
C ILE A 98 -2.58 2.24 0.10
N THR A 99 -2.21 1.07 0.61
CA THR A 99 -1.86 0.88 2.02
C THR A 99 -0.36 0.93 2.25
N CYS A 100 0.42 0.42 1.29
CA CYS A 100 1.88 0.37 1.37
C CYS A 100 2.50 0.88 0.08
N LEU A 101 3.51 1.72 0.22
CA LEU A 101 4.42 2.11 -0.86
C LEU A 101 5.80 2.26 -0.23
N TYR A 102 6.60 1.21 -0.35
CA TYR A 102 7.87 1.09 0.35
C TYR A 102 9.02 0.87 -0.63
N VAL A 103 10.07 1.66 -0.47
CA VAL A 103 11.33 1.50 -1.19
C VAL A 103 12.41 1.11 -0.18
N LYS A 104 13.15 0.03 -0.46
CA LYS A 104 14.25 -0.43 0.40
C LYS A 104 15.27 0.67 0.62
N GLU A 105 15.81 0.71 1.83
CA GLU A 105 16.96 1.53 2.15
C GLU A 105 18.10 1.26 1.14
N GLY A 106 18.83 2.28 0.74
CA GLY A 106 19.84 2.18 -0.32
C GLY A 106 19.32 2.35 -1.75
N TYR A 107 18.00 2.19 -1.95
CA TYR A 107 17.34 2.46 -3.24
C TYR A 107 16.48 3.72 -3.21
N ARG A 108 16.33 4.33 -2.05
CA ARG A 108 15.56 5.56 -1.86
C ARG A 108 16.21 6.76 -2.55
N GLY A 109 15.39 7.76 -2.90
CA GLY A 109 15.86 8.97 -3.56
C GLY A 109 16.23 8.83 -5.04
N LYS A 110 15.95 7.67 -5.63
CA LYS A 110 16.26 7.36 -7.05
C LYS A 110 15.03 7.35 -7.96
N GLY A 111 13.87 7.74 -7.44
CA GLY A 111 12.63 7.82 -8.20
C GLY A 111 11.83 6.52 -8.30
N PHE A 112 12.24 5.43 -7.67
CA PHE A 112 11.54 4.14 -7.77
C PHE A 112 10.14 4.16 -7.19
N GLY A 113 9.90 4.94 -6.13
CA GLY A 113 8.56 5.12 -5.58
C GLY A 113 7.60 5.76 -6.56
N LYS A 114 8.05 6.76 -7.31
CA LYS A 114 7.25 7.43 -8.35
C LYS A 114 6.94 6.49 -9.52
N ILE A 115 7.92 5.71 -9.95
CA ILE A 115 7.77 4.73 -11.03
C ILE A 115 6.72 3.70 -10.63
N LEU A 116 6.84 3.14 -9.43
CA LEU A 116 5.91 2.12 -8.93
C LEU A 116 4.51 2.69 -8.73
N LEU A 117 4.39 3.89 -8.15
CA LEU A 117 3.09 4.56 -7.98
C LEU A 117 2.38 4.77 -9.32
N LYS A 118 3.09 5.26 -10.31
CA LYS A 118 2.53 5.45 -11.65
C LYS A 118 2.03 4.13 -12.24
N TYR A 119 2.81 3.08 -12.15
CA TYR A 119 2.43 1.75 -12.64
C TYR A 119 1.16 1.24 -11.95
N VAL A 120 1.11 1.30 -10.64
CA VAL A 120 -0.05 0.85 -9.84
C VAL A 120 -1.32 1.64 -10.21
N ILE A 121 -1.23 2.95 -10.36
CA ILE A 121 -2.37 3.77 -10.75
C ILE A 121 -2.89 3.37 -12.14
N GLU A 122 -2.02 3.09 -13.09
CA GLU A 122 -2.43 2.63 -14.42
C GLU A 122 -3.10 1.25 -14.37
N GLU A 123 -2.60 0.32 -13.53
CA GLU A 123 -3.24 -0.98 -13.33
C GLU A 123 -4.63 -0.84 -12.69
N ILE A 124 -4.78 0.01 -11.69
CA ILE A 124 -6.06 0.31 -11.05
C ILE A 124 -7.04 0.90 -12.10
N ARG A 125 -6.58 1.83 -12.93
CA ARG A 125 -7.39 2.42 -14.01
C ARG A 125 -7.85 1.37 -15.01
N LYS A 126 -6.96 0.48 -15.45
CA LYS A 126 -7.29 -0.61 -16.39
C LYS A 126 -8.34 -1.56 -15.83
N ARG A 127 -8.38 -1.75 -14.52
CA ARG A 127 -9.40 -2.57 -13.84
C ARG A 127 -10.76 -1.86 -13.71
N GLY A 128 -10.89 -0.62 -14.20
CA GLY A 128 -12.14 0.12 -14.24
C GLY A 128 -12.44 0.99 -13.01
N PHE A 129 -11.51 1.09 -12.07
CA PHE A 129 -11.67 1.96 -10.91
C PHE A 129 -11.43 3.43 -11.28
N ARG A 130 -12.16 4.32 -10.62
CA ARG A 130 -12.14 5.76 -10.88
C ARG A 130 -11.52 6.59 -9.76
N ILE A 131 -11.29 5.99 -8.59
CA ILE A 131 -10.82 6.69 -7.41
C ILE A 131 -9.70 5.88 -6.77
N VAL A 132 -8.58 6.54 -6.51
CA VAL A 132 -7.46 6.00 -5.73
C VAL A 132 -7.28 6.87 -4.51
N GLU A 133 -7.15 6.25 -3.34
CA GLU A 133 -6.96 6.95 -2.08
C GLU A 133 -5.80 6.37 -1.29
N THR A 134 -5.28 7.16 -0.36
CA THR A 134 -4.27 6.71 0.60
C THR A 134 -4.32 7.57 1.85
N TYR A 135 -3.95 7.00 2.99
CA TYR A 135 -3.65 7.73 4.21
C TYR A 135 -2.14 7.93 4.30
N ALA A 136 -1.67 9.07 3.86
CA ALA A 136 -0.25 9.40 3.86
C ALA A 136 0.14 10.19 5.12
N ARG A 137 1.36 9.98 5.58
CA ARG A 137 1.87 10.64 6.76
C ARG A 137 2.45 12.01 6.43
N ASP A 138 1.99 13.05 7.13
CA ASP A 138 2.38 14.43 6.88
C ASP A 138 3.68 14.84 7.59
N ASP A 139 3.97 14.24 8.74
CA ASP A 139 5.05 14.63 9.65
C ASP A 139 6.31 13.76 9.56
N SER A 140 6.34 12.81 8.66
CA SER A 140 7.49 11.93 8.45
C SER A 140 7.49 11.34 7.04
N SER A 141 8.67 11.30 6.42
CA SER A 141 8.89 10.59 5.16
C SER A 141 9.05 9.08 5.35
N ASN A 142 9.28 8.64 6.58
CA ASN A 142 9.48 7.23 6.92
C ASN A 142 8.16 6.59 7.38
N ASN A 143 7.32 6.28 6.42
CA ASN A 143 6.00 5.73 6.64
C ASN A 143 5.68 4.64 5.61
N PRO A 144 5.02 3.53 5.99
CA PRO A 144 4.67 2.44 5.07
C PRO A 144 3.87 2.86 3.85
N SER A 145 2.91 3.77 4.01
CA SER A 145 2.11 4.28 2.89
C SER A 145 2.80 5.36 2.06
N GLY A 146 4.01 5.74 2.41
CA GLY A 146 4.77 6.81 1.76
C GLY A 146 4.42 8.21 2.26
N PRO A 147 5.25 9.21 1.94
CA PRO A 147 5.05 10.58 2.38
C PRO A 147 3.97 11.28 1.58
N THR A 148 3.19 12.15 2.23
CA THR A 148 2.16 13.00 1.61
C THR A 148 2.68 13.71 0.34
N ARG A 149 3.91 14.23 0.38
CA ARG A 149 4.51 14.96 -0.75
C ARG A 149 4.56 14.16 -2.04
N LEU A 150 4.88 12.88 -1.97
CA LEU A 150 4.96 12.00 -3.13
C LEU A 150 3.62 11.96 -3.90
N TYR A 151 2.53 11.83 -3.17
CA TYR A 151 1.19 11.76 -3.74
C TYR A 151 0.70 13.11 -4.27
N LEU A 152 0.95 14.19 -3.52
CA LEU A 152 0.60 15.54 -3.97
C LEU A 152 1.35 15.91 -5.25
N ASP A 153 2.62 15.58 -5.36
CA ASP A 153 3.43 15.80 -6.56
C ASP A 153 2.91 14.99 -7.77
N TYR A 154 2.29 13.84 -7.51
CA TYR A 154 1.65 13.04 -8.56
C TYR A 154 0.32 13.65 -9.06
N GLY A 155 -0.38 14.39 -8.22
CA GLY A 155 -1.67 15.00 -8.53
C GLY A 155 -2.82 14.63 -7.62
N PHE A 156 -2.54 13.92 -6.50
CA PHE A 156 -3.56 13.68 -5.47
C PHE A 156 -3.93 14.98 -4.77
N GLU A 157 -5.18 15.07 -4.34
CA GLU A 157 -5.70 16.20 -3.56
C GLU A 157 -5.96 15.76 -2.12
N LYS A 158 -5.72 16.68 -1.18
CA LYS A 158 -6.01 16.46 0.23
C LYS A 158 -7.52 16.57 0.47
N VAL A 159 -8.11 15.52 1.01
CA VAL A 159 -9.53 15.49 1.39
C VAL A 159 -9.73 15.93 2.83
N ALA A 160 -8.91 15.42 3.75
CA ALA A 160 -8.97 15.70 5.17
C ALA A 160 -7.65 15.36 5.85
N SER A 161 -7.48 15.81 7.09
CA SER A 161 -6.33 15.50 7.94
C SER A 161 -6.79 15.18 9.34
N GLY A 162 -5.98 14.42 10.07
CA GLY A 162 -6.24 14.08 11.46
C GLY A 162 -5.04 13.39 12.10
N GLU A 163 -5.19 13.08 13.38
CA GLU A 163 -4.17 12.40 14.16
C GLU A 163 -4.60 10.98 14.51
N TRP A 164 -3.69 10.03 14.33
CA TRP A 164 -3.85 8.65 14.72
C TRP A 164 -2.50 8.09 15.15
N GLU A 165 -2.48 7.32 16.24
CA GLU A 165 -1.26 6.73 16.78
C GLU A 165 -0.09 7.72 16.97
N ARG A 166 -0.39 8.94 17.44
CA ARG A 166 0.58 10.04 17.66
C ARG A 166 1.26 10.53 16.39
N ALA A 167 0.66 10.29 15.24
CA ALA A 167 1.13 10.75 13.94
C ALA A 167 0.05 11.57 13.24
N HIS A 168 0.46 12.45 12.36
CA HIS A 168 -0.43 13.28 11.57
C HIS A 168 -0.58 12.70 10.17
N PHE A 169 -1.82 12.41 9.77
CA PHE A 169 -2.15 11.83 8.48
C PHE A 169 -3.08 12.72 7.67
N SER A 170 -2.97 12.62 6.36
CA SER A 170 -3.96 13.14 5.41
C SER A 170 -4.56 12.02 4.59
N LEU A 171 -5.88 12.08 4.40
CA LEU A 171 -6.53 11.30 3.37
C LEU A 171 -6.35 12.03 2.04
N LEU A 172 -5.68 11.39 1.11
CA LEU A 172 -5.40 11.91 -0.23
C LEU A 172 -6.20 11.14 -1.26
N ARG A 173 -6.71 11.83 -2.28
CA ARG A 173 -7.55 11.24 -3.32
C ARG A 173 -7.10 11.67 -4.69
N LEU A 174 -7.08 10.71 -5.62
CA LEU A 174 -6.88 10.93 -7.05
C LEU A 174 -8.11 10.44 -7.80
N SER A 175 -8.74 11.32 -8.57
CA SER A 175 -9.81 10.96 -9.48
C SER A 175 -9.22 10.57 -10.84
N LEU A 176 -9.56 9.38 -11.33
CA LEU A 176 -9.11 8.85 -12.61
C LEU A 176 -10.16 9.14 -13.69
N LYS A 177 -9.72 9.68 -14.79
CA LYS A 177 -10.57 9.95 -15.93
C LYS A 177 -10.55 8.82 -16.95
#